data_4e3fe2b602c51284bd3044772b4f1e47
#
_entry.id   4e3fe2b602c51284bd3044772b4f1e47
#
_cell.length_a   1.000
_cell.length_b   1.000
_cell.length_c   1.000
_cell.angle_alpha   90.00
_cell.angle_beta   90.00
_cell.angle_gamma   90.00
#
_symmetry.space_group_name_H-M   'P 1'
#
loop_
_entity.id
_entity.type
_entity.pdbx_description
1 polymer ?
#
loop_
_entity_poly.entity_id
_entity_poly.type
_entity_poly.pdbx_seq_one_letter_code
_entity_poly.pdbx_strand_id
1 'polypeptide(L)'
;DEPVSVLDLSVQAQVLNYMKRIQEQYKLSYLFISHDLGVVKQMCDELAIMYRGRFVEYGDRQDIYLNPQHIYTKRLLSAIPNLDPGNRELHKRLRREIESEYKQSMESYLAKDGRVGDLIPLSKTHRIAGKPSKGER
;
A
#
# COMPACT_ATOMS: atom_id res chain seq x y z
N ASP A 1 14.37 7.21 4.49
CA ASP A 1 13.22 6.83 5.31
C ASP A 1 12.45 8.08 5.68
N GLU A 2 11.18 8.15 5.35
CA GLU A 2 10.24 9.25 5.63
C GLU A 2 10.81 10.68 5.42
N PRO A 3 11.40 10.99 4.26
CA PRO A 3 12.20 12.21 4.09
C PRO A 3 11.38 13.50 4.19
N VAL A 4 10.06 13.41 4.18
CA VAL A 4 9.14 14.56 4.11
C VAL A 4 8.03 14.56 5.17
N SER A 5 8.03 13.61 6.11
CA SER A 5 6.94 13.41 7.08
C SER A 5 6.72 14.58 8.06
N VAL A 6 7.73 15.44 8.25
CA VAL A 6 7.69 16.58 9.20
C VAL A 6 7.48 17.93 8.49
N LEU A 7 7.37 17.92 7.15
CA LEU A 7 7.27 19.13 6.35
C LEU A 7 5.81 19.54 6.08
N ASP A 8 5.56 20.83 5.96
CA ASP A 8 4.29 21.35 5.46
C ASP A 8 4.00 20.81 4.05
N LEU A 9 2.73 20.59 3.71
CA LEU A 9 2.29 20.03 2.43
C LEU A 9 2.90 20.74 1.21
N SER A 10 3.06 22.06 1.27
CA SER A 10 3.66 22.83 0.17
C SER A 10 5.15 22.57 0.01
N VAL A 11 5.88 22.51 1.12
CA VAL A 11 7.33 22.21 1.15
C VAL A 11 7.56 20.76 0.76
N GLN A 12 6.71 19.85 1.25
CA GLN A 12 6.72 18.44 0.88
C GLN A 12 6.61 18.26 -0.64
N ALA A 13 5.64 18.92 -1.27
CA ALA A 13 5.45 18.87 -2.73
C ALA A 13 6.67 19.39 -3.50
N GLN A 14 7.32 20.46 -3.02
CA GLN A 14 8.53 21.01 -3.64
C GLN A 14 9.70 20.03 -3.56
N VAL A 15 9.91 19.39 -2.39
CA VAL A 15 10.97 18.39 -2.21
C VAL A 15 10.75 17.18 -3.11
N LEU A 16 9.54 16.66 -3.18
CA LEU A 16 9.19 15.52 -4.05
C LEU A 16 9.41 15.85 -5.53
N ASN A 17 9.02 17.04 -5.97
CA ASN A 17 9.28 17.49 -7.33
C ASN A 17 10.78 17.64 -7.64
N TYR A 18 11.55 18.10 -6.66
CA TYR A 18 13.01 18.20 -6.80
C TYR A 18 13.66 16.81 -6.89
N MET A 19 13.23 15.86 -6.04
CA MET A 19 13.69 14.47 -6.10
C MET A 19 13.40 13.83 -7.48
N LYS A 20 12.22 14.05 -8.05
CA LYS A 20 11.89 13.58 -9.40
C LYS A 20 12.81 14.15 -10.47
N ARG A 21 13.09 15.44 -10.42
CA ARG A 21 14.04 16.07 -11.38
C ARG A 21 15.42 15.46 -11.29
N ILE A 22 15.92 15.22 -10.07
CA ILE A 22 17.21 14.56 -9.85
C ILE A 22 17.16 13.13 -10.41
N GLN A 23 16.09 12.37 -10.14
CA GLN A 23 15.91 11.02 -10.66
C GLN A 23 15.99 11.00 -12.20
N GLU A 24 15.28 11.89 -12.86
CA GLU A 24 15.26 12.01 -14.31
C GLU A 24 16.63 12.43 -14.88
N GLN A 25 17.26 13.42 -14.26
CA GLN A 25 18.54 13.97 -14.72
C GLN A 25 19.68 12.96 -14.60
N TYR A 26 19.75 12.22 -13.48
CA TYR A 26 20.85 11.31 -13.17
C TYR A 26 20.51 9.85 -13.39
N LYS A 27 19.28 9.56 -13.90
CA LYS A 27 18.80 8.17 -14.12
C LYS A 27 18.87 7.30 -12.85
N LEU A 28 18.51 7.87 -11.71
CA LEU A 28 18.58 7.18 -10.42
C LEU A 28 17.36 6.29 -10.21
N SER A 29 17.57 5.20 -9.45
CA SER A 29 16.47 4.44 -8.85
C SER A 29 16.39 4.78 -7.36
N TYR A 30 15.17 5.04 -6.86
CA TYR A 30 14.93 5.30 -5.45
C TYR A 30 14.23 4.12 -4.78
N LEU A 31 14.71 3.77 -3.59
CA LEU A 31 13.91 3.03 -2.63
C LEU A 31 13.26 4.04 -1.68
N PHE A 32 11.94 4.17 -1.77
CA PHE A 32 11.16 5.12 -0.99
C PHE A 32 10.35 4.39 0.07
N ILE A 33 10.61 4.69 1.36
CA ILE A 33 9.88 4.10 2.49
C ILE A 33 9.03 5.20 3.14
N SER A 34 7.73 4.99 3.20
CA SER A 34 6.78 5.95 3.78
C SER A 34 5.49 5.26 4.21
N HIS A 35 4.84 5.83 5.20
CA HIS A 35 3.46 5.48 5.58
C HIS A 35 2.41 6.34 4.85
N ASP A 36 2.82 7.40 4.15
CA ASP A 36 1.93 8.25 3.35
C ASP A 36 1.75 7.69 1.95
N LEU A 37 0.65 6.98 1.75
CA LEU A 37 0.30 6.38 0.46
C LEU A 37 0.00 7.43 -0.62
N GLY A 38 -0.39 8.65 -0.26
CA GLY A 38 -0.57 9.76 -1.21
C GLY A 38 0.76 10.18 -1.85
N VAL A 39 1.81 10.27 -1.03
CA VAL A 39 3.17 10.55 -1.48
C VAL A 39 3.72 9.39 -2.31
N VAL A 40 3.59 8.16 -1.82
CA VAL A 40 4.04 6.95 -2.52
C VAL A 40 3.40 6.85 -3.91
N LYS A 41 2.11 7.15 -4.04
CA LYS A 41 1.39 7.16 -5.32
C LYS A 41 2.03 8.09 -6.37
N GLN A 42 2.60 9.21 -5.93
CA GLN A 42 3.22 10.18 -6.81
C GLN A 42 4.66 9.83 -7.18
N MET A 43 5.38 9.13 -6.30
CA MET A 43 6.81 8.93 -6.42
C MET A 43 7.22 7.57 -6.98
N CYS A 44 6.41 6.52 -6.75
CA CYS A 44 6.82 5.15 -7.02
C CYS A 44 6.12 4.58 -8.25
N ASP A 45 6.84 3.75 -9.02
CA ASP A 45 6.30 2.99 -10.14
C ASP A 45 5.82 1.60 -9.67
N GLU A 46 6.53 1.02 -8.72
CA GLU A 46 6.22 -0.26 -8.07
C GLU A 46 6.09 -0.09 -6.56
N LEU A 47 5.23 -0.87 -5.93
CA LEU A 47 4.98 -0.81 -4.50
C LEU A 47 5.08 -2.21 -3.87
N ALA A 48 5.65 -2.22 -2.66
CA ALA A 48 5.63 -3.37 -1.77
C ALA A 48 4.94 -2.97 -0.46
N ILE A 49 3.81 -3.56 -0.18
CA ILE A 49 3.06 -3.33 1.06
C ILE A 49 3.55 -4.30 2.12
N MET A 50 3.98 -3.76 3.26
CA MET A 50 4.55 -4.54 4.35
C MET A 50 3.61 -4.60 5.56
N TYR A 51 3.51 -5.79 6.17
CA TYR A 51 2.79 -6.02 7.41
C TYR A 51 3.62 -6.93 8.32
N ARG A 52 3.87 -6.49 9.56
CA ARG A 52 4.66 -7.23 10.56
C ARG A 52 5.99 -7.78 10.01
N GLY A 53 6.73 -6.93 9.27
CA GLY A 53 8.05 -7.27 8.76
C GLY A 53 8.04 -8.16 7.51
N ARG A 54 6.89 -8.49 6.91
CA ARG A 54 6.78 -9.27 5.66
C ARG A 54 5.94 -8.55 4.62
N PHE A 55 6.23 -8.80 3.35
CA PHE A 55 5.41 -8.26 2.28
C PHE A 55 4.08 -9.02 2.18
N VAL A 56 2.98 -8.27 2.09
CA VAL A 56 1.63 -8.81 1.91
C VAL A 56 1.13 -8.64 0.49
N GLU A 57 1.62 -7.62 -0.20
CA GLU A 57 1.29 -7.37 -1.60
C GLU A 57 2.42 -6.60 -2.27
N TYR A 58 2.70 -6.93 -3.52
CA TYR A 58 3.69 -6.27 -4.36
C TYR A 58 3.16 -6.14 -5.78
N GLY A 59 3.36 -5.01 -6.41
CA GLY A 59 2.95 -4.83 -7.80
C GLY A 59 3.20 -3.43 -8.32
N ASP A 60 2.86 -3.24 -9.60
CA ASP A 60 2.86 -1.94 -10.23
C ASP A 60 1.90 -1.00 -9.50
N ARG A 61 2.19 0.30 -9.54
CA ARG A 61 1.34 1.32 -8.93
C ARG A 61 -0.14 1.18 -9.31
N GLN A 62 -0.43 0.87 -10.58
CA GLN A 62 -1.81 0.69 -11.04
C GLN A 62 -2.48 -0.52 -10.40
N ASP A 63 -1.77 -1.65 -10.30
CA ASP A 63 -2.28 -2.86 -9.67
C ASP A 63 -2.67 -2.59 -8.21
N ILE A 64 -1.77 -1.95 -7.46
CA ILE A 64 -1.98 -1.71 -6.03
C ILE A 64 -3.10 -0.69 -5.77
N TYR A 65 -3.16 0.43 -6.51
CA TYR A 65 -4.15 1.49 -6.23
C TYR A 65 -5.52 1.25 -6.85
N LEU A 66 -5.60 0.56 -7.99
CA LEU A 66 -6.87 0.35 -8.71
C LEU A 66 -7.47 -1.04 -8.47
N ASN A 67 -6.64 -2.03 -8.17
CA ASN A 67 -7.05 -3.42 -7.99
C ASN A 67 -6.33 -4.11 -6.82
N PRO A 68 -6.32 -3.53 -5.59
CA PRO A 68 -5.69 -4.15 -4.44
C PRO A 68 -6.35 -5.49 -4.12
N GLN A 69 -5.55 -6.51 -3.86
CA GLN A 69 -6.05 -7.86 -3.61
C GLN A 69 -5.99 -8.23 -2.13
N HIS A 70 -4.90 -7.87 -1.44
CA HIS A 70 -4.77 -8.19 -0.02
C HIS A 70 -5.65 -7.29 0.84
N ILE A 71 -6.37 -7.87 1.80
CA ILE A 71 -7.31 -7.12 2.66
C ILE A 71 -6.63 -5.99 3.44
N TYR A 72 -5.38 -6.17 3.84
CA TYR A 72 -4.60 -5.12 4.50
C TYR A 72 -4.32 -3.94 3.57
N THR A 73 -3.98 -4.19 2.31
CA THR A 73 -3.79 -3.14 1.28
C THR A 73 -5.09 -2.37 1.05
N LYS A 74 -6.22 -3.07 0.89
CA LYS A 74 -7.55 -2.43 0.77
C LYS A 74 -7.83 -1.51 1.96
N ARG A 75 -7.55 -1.98 3.17
CA ARG A 75 -7.72 -1.21 4.40
C ARG A 75 -6.85 0.05 4.40
N LEU A 76 -5.56 -0.05 4.07
CA LEU A 76 -4.65 1.10 4.00
C LEU A 76 -5.15 2.13 2.97
N LEU A 77 -5.50 1.69 1.77
CA LEU A 77 -5.98 2.58 0.71
C LEU A 77 -7.32 3.24 1.06
N SER A 78 -8.21 2.53 1.77
CA SER A 78 -9.48 3.09 2.23
C SER A 78 -9.32 4.22 3.26
N ALA A 79 -8.16 4.32 3.91
CA ALA A 79 -7.84 5.37 4.85
C ALA A 79 -7.40 6.68 4.17
N ILE A 80 -7.02 6.64 2.89
CA ILE A 80 -6.65 7.84 2.12
C ILE A 80 -7.89 8.74 2.01
N PRO A 81 -7.80 10.02 2.42
CA PRO A 81 -8.91 10.94 2.30
C PRO A 81 -9.31 11.15 0.83
N ASN A 82 -10.58 10.97 0.53
CA ASN A 82 -11.10 11.41 -0.76
C ASN A 82 -11.58 12.85 -0.66
N LEU A 83 -11.05 13.70 -1.52
CA LEU A 83 -11.36 15.12 -1.57
C LEU A 83 -12.68 15.43 -2.30
N ASP A 84 -13.36 14.41 -2.85
CA ASP A 84 -14.65 14.60 -3.52
C ASP A 84 -15.80 14.64 -2.49
N PRO A 85 -16.41 15.82 -2.25
CA PRO A 85 -17.49 15.97 -1.29
C PRO A 85 -18.76 15.19 -1.65
N GLY A 86 -19.00 14.97 -2.96
CA GLY A 86 -20.18 14.27 -3.46
C GLY A 86 -20.24 12.78 -3.10
N ASN A 87 -19.10 12.18 -2.84
CA ASN A 87 -18.99 10.74 -2.57
C ASN A 87 -18.66 10.39 -1.10
N ARG A 88 -18.76 11.37 -0.19
CA ARG A 88 -18.35 11.21 1.21
C ARG A 88 -19.05 10.06 1.94
N GLU A 89 -20.36 9.93 1.78
CA GLU A 89 -21.13 8.87 2.46
C GLU A 89 -20.85 7.50 1.87
N LEU A 90 -20.67 7.40 0.55
CA LEU A 90 -20.27 6.18 -0.13
C LEU A 90 -18.89 5.71 0.39
N HIS A 91 -17.92 6.62 0.49
CA HIS A 91 -16.59 6.30 1.02
C HIS A 91 -16.61 5.85 2.48
N LYS A 92 -17.43 6.49 3.32
CA LYS A 92 -17.61 6.04 4.72
C LYS A 92 -18.18 4.63 4.79
N ARG A 93 -19.15 4.31 3.94
CA ARG A 93 -19.75 2.98 3.87
C ARG A 93 -18.74 1.95 3.44
N LEU A 94 -18.05 2.16 2.31
CA LEU A 94 -16.99 1.27 1.81
C LEU A 94 -15.89 1.04 2.84
N ARG A 95 -15.46 2.11 3.52
CA ARG A 95 -14.46 1.99 4.60
C ARG A 95 -14.93 1.10 5.75
N ARG A 96 -16.21 1.19 6.15
CA ARG A 96 -16.77 0.33 7.20
C ARG A 96 -16.85 -1.13 6.76
N GLU A 97 -17.24 -1.37 5.51
CA GLU A 97 -17.28 -2.71 4.91
C GLU A 97 -15.89 -3.34 4.87
N ILE A 98 -14.88 -2.60 4.38
CA ILE A 98 -13.48 -3.05 4.35
C ILE A 98 -12.95 -3.32 5.77
N GLU A 99 -13.26 -2.46 6.74
CA GLU A 99 -12.82 -2.65 8.13
C GLU A 99 -13.47 -3.90 8.76
N SER A 100 -14.74 -4.17 8.45
CA SER A 100 -15.43 -5.39 8.88
C SER A 100 -14.79 -6.64 8.25
N GLU A 101 -14.56 -6.61 6.93
CA GLU A 101 -13.90 -7.70 6.21
C GLU A 101 -12.49 -7.94 6.75
N TYR A 102 -11.72 -6.87 7.01
CA TYR A 102 -10.38 -6.97 7.59
C TYR A 102 -10.40 -7.71 8.94
N LYS A 103 -11.31 -7.36 9.85
CA LYS A 103 -11.43 -8.01 11.15
C LYS A 103 -11.77 -9.49 11.05
N GLN A 104 -12.55 -9.87 10.03
CA GLN A 104 -12.99 -11.26 9.85
C GLN A 104 -11.95 -12.11 9.13
N SER A 105 -11.23 -11.53 8.16
CA SER A 105 -10.40 -12.30 7.23
C SER A 105 -8.90 -12.22 7.49
N MET A 106 -8.41 -11.16 8.18
CA MET A 106 -6.97 -10.97 8.36
C MET A 106 -6.29 -12.13 9.07
N GLU A 107 -6.94 -12.73 10.08
CA GLU A 107 -6.39 -13.89 10.79
C GLU A 107 -6.16 -15.09 9.86
N SER A 108 -6.95 -15.22 8.79
CA SER A 108 -6.78 -16.31 7.83
C SER A 108 -5.50 -16.20 6.97
N TYR A 109 -4.86 -15.04 6.97
CA TYR A 109 -3.57 -14.81 6.31
C TYR A 109 -2.38 -15.02 7.24
N LEU A 110 -2.63 -15.25 8.53
CA LEU A 110 -1.57 -15.43 9.52
C LEU A 110 -1.36 -16.91 9.82
N ALA A 111 -0.09 -17.34 9.88
CA ALA A 111 0.32 -18.61 10.44
C ALA A 111 0.28 -18.57 11.97
N LYS A 112 0.48 -19.71 12.65
CA LYS A 112 0.51 -19.82 14.13
C LYS A 112 1.53 -18.87 14.78
N ASP A 113 2.61 -18.58 14.11
CA ASP A 113 3.65 -17.65 14.56
C ASP A 113 3.30 -16.16 14.33
N GLY A 114 2.09 -15.87 13.81
CA GLY A 114 1.60 -14.53 13.51
C GLY A 114 2.18 -13.91 12.23
N ARG A 115 2.91 -14.68 11.42
CA ARG A 115 3.48 -14.22 10.15
C ARG A 115 2.52 -14.47 9.00
N VAL A 116 2.60 -13.62 7.99
CA VAL A 116 1.93 -13.84 6.71
C VAL A 116 2.73 -14.81 5.85
N GLY A 117 2.03 -15.51 4.95
CA GLY A 117 2.67 -16.43 3.99
C GLY A 117 3.56 -15.72 2.98
N ASP A 118 4.24 -16.50 2.14
CA ASP A 118 5.08 -15.98 1.08
C ASP A 118 4.23 -15.38 -0.06
N LEU A 119 4.85 -14.48 -0.83
CA LEU A 119 4.20 -13.88 -1.99
C LEU A 119 4.03 -14.91 -3.11
N ILE A 120 2.80 -15.10 -3.55
CA ILE A 120 2.45 -15.89 -4.74
C ILE A 120 2.07 -14.97 -5.91
N PRO A 121 2.44 -15.33 -7.15
CA PRO A 121 2.12 -14.51 -8.31
C PRO A 121 0.62 -14.56 -8.64
N LEU A 122 0.02 -13.40 -8.89
CA LEU A 122 -1.31 -13.25 -9.47
C LEU A 122 -1.22 -12.92 -10.96
N SER A 123 -0.22 -12.14 -11.34
CA SER A 123 0.09 -11.77 -12.73
C SER A 123 1.61 -11.64 -12.90
N LYS A 124 2.03 -11.10 -14.05
CA LYS A 124 3.46 -10.82 -14.30
C LYS A 124 4.03 -9.79 -13.33
N THR A 125 3.23 -8.81 -12.94
CA THR A 125 3.65 -7.65 -12.13
C THR A 125 3.07 -7.68 -10.72
N HIS A 126 2.02 -8.47 -10.45
CA HIS A 126 1.26 -8.45 -9.21
C HIS A 126 1.44 -9.74 -8.40
N ARG A 127 1.77 -9.61 -7.13
CA ARG A 127 1.96 -10.72 -6.17
C ARG A 127 1.23 -10.41 -4.86
N ILE A 128 0.72 -11.44 -4.21
CA ILE A 128 0.00 -11.34 -2.93
C ILE A 128 0.50 -12.41 -1.96
N ALA A 129 0.50 -12.12 -0.67
CA ALA A 129 0.76 -13.11 0.35
C ALA A 129 -0.29 -14.23 0.30
N GLY A 130 0.16 -15.46 0.14
CA GLY A 130 -0.69 -16.64 0.20
C GLY A 130 -1.26 -16.85 1.60
N LYS A 131 -2.45 -17.46 1.67
CA LYS A 131 -2.94 -17.96 2.98
C LYS A 131 -2.08 -19.16 3.40
N PRO A 132 -1.69 -19.27 4.68
CA PRO A 132 -0.93 -20.41 5.16
C PRO A 132 -1.65 -21.72 4.86
N SER A 133 -0.90 -22.75 4.55
CA SER A 133 -1.45 -24.10 4.35
C SER A 133 -2.09 -24.65 5.63
N LYS A 134 -2.96 -25.66 5.50
CA LYS A 134 -3.68 -26.23 6.66
C LYS A 134 -2.75 -26.79 7.75
N GLY A 135 -1.48 -27.09 7.43
CA GLY A 135 -0.48 -27.57 8.40
C GLY A 135 0.25 -26.46 9.13
N GLU A 136 0.19 -25.21 8.61
CA GLU A 136 0.86 -24.03 9.18
C GLU A 136 -0.09 -23.13 10.00
N ARG A 137 -1.39 -23.48 10.02
CA ARG A 137 -2.42 -22.79 10.83
C ARG A 137 -2.46 -23.30 12.27
#